data_bb303056fbb0c769e8a52cfa5ccb7d4b
#
_entry.id   bb303056fbb0c769e8a52cfa5ccb7d4b
#
_cell.length_a   1.000
_cell.length_b   1.000
_cell.length_c   1.000
_cell.angle_alpha   90.00
_cell.angle_beta   90.00
_cell.angle_gamma   90.00
#
_symmetry.space_group_name_H-M   'P 1'
#
loop_
_entity.id
_entity.type
_entity.pdbx_description
1 polymer ?
#
loop_
_entity_poly.entity_id
_entity_poly.type
_entity_poly.pdbx_seq_one_letter_code
_entity_poly.pdbx_strand_id
1 'polypeptide(L)'
;MFPGLVPMSRDRKPEVMDQPGLDPAEHDRALRGLRRINAISRCVPGLFQHLQAVAREAPGNRLSVLELACGGADTAIALAAIAKRRKLNWTIQACDLNPEAIHIARRNVLRQNSSVDLFVADALDPPETEIFDVVYCTLFVHHLDPADVVRLL
;
A
#
# COMPACT_ATOMS: atom_id res chain seq x y z
N MET A 1 -23.37 6.12 -34.33
CA MET A 1 -23.81 4.92 -33.56
C MET A 1 -22.57 4.08 -33.38
N PHE A 2 -21.92 4.14 -32.20
CA PHE A 2 -20.74 3.31 -31.89
C PHE A 2 -21.23 1.88 -31.64
N PRO A 3 -20.62 0.85 -32.27
CA PRO A 3 -20.99 -0.53 -32.00
C PRO A 3 -20.72 -0.79 -30.51
N GLY A 4 -21.74 -1.36 -29.83
CA GLY A 4 -21.72 -1.57 -28.40
C GLY A 4 -20.49 -2.34 -27.95
N LEU A 5 -19.73 -1.74 -27.06
CA LEU A 5 -18.70 -2.42 -26.26
C LEU A 5 -19.42 -3.53 -25.49
N VAL A 6 -19.20 -4.78 -25.90
CA VAL A 6 -19.59 -5.93 -25.07
C VAL A 6 -18.76 -5.84 -23.80
N PRO A 7 -19.37 -5.73 -22.61
CA PRO A 7 -18.62 -5.70 -21.37
C PRO A 7 -17.85 -7.03 -21.26
N MET A 8 -16.54 -6.95 -21.27
CA MET A 8 -15.70 -8.11 -21.00
C MET A 8 -15.94 -8.54 -19.54
N SER A 9 -16.33 -9.81 -19.36
CA SER A 9 -16.41 -10.39 -18.03
C SER A 9 -15.02 -10.38 -17.39
N ARG A 10 -14.93 -9.92 -16.15
CA ARG A 10 -13.68 -9.94 -15.38
C ARG A 10 -13.34 -11.39 -15.03
N ASP A 11 -12.27 -11.91 -15.61
CA ASP A 11 -11.69 -13.23 -15.25
C ASP A 11 -10.59 -13.00 -14.23
N ARG A 12 -10.92 -13.17 -12.93
CA ARG A 12 -9.96 -13.05 -11.84
C ARG A 12 -9.27 -14.39 -11.62
N LYS A 13 -7.98 -14.42 -11.87
CA LYS A 13 -7.12 -15.53 -11.44
C LYS A 13 -6.36 -15.10 -10.20
N PRO A 14 -6.32 -15.95 -9.14
CA PRO A 14 -5.49 -15.66 -7.96
C PRO A 14 -4.05 -15.42 -8.41
N GLU A 15 -3.44 -14.36 -7.91
CA GLU A 15 -2.02 -14.13 -8.15
C GLU A 15 -1.18 -15.17 -7.40
N VAL A 16 0.03 -15.44 -7.89
CA VAL A 16 0.92 -16.44 -7.28
C VAL A 16 1.18 -16.12 -5.80
N MET A 17 1.27 -14.83 -5.46
CA MET A 17 1.53 -14.38 -4.09
C MET A 17 0.36 -14.54 -3.12
N ASP A 18 -0.88 -14.70 -3.64
CA ASP A 18 -2.08 -14.85 -2.83
C ASP A 18 -2.37 -16.32 -2.46
N GLN A 19 -1.57 -17.24 -2.98
CA GLN A 19 -1.78 -18.67 -2.75
C GLN A 19 -1.35 -19.05 -1.32
N PRO A 20 -2.23 -19.68 -0.52
CA PRO A 20 -1.87 -20.15 0.82
C PRO A 20 -0.80 -21.23 0.72
N GLY A 21 0.24 -21.12 1.56
CA GLY A 21 1.34 -22.10 1.60
C GLY A 21 2.43 -21.89 0.55
N LEU A 22 2.47 -20.72 -0.10
CA LEU A 22 3.58 -20.37 -0.99
C LEU A 22 4.92 -20.40 -0.24
N ASP A 23 5.94 -20.95 -0.89
CA ASP A 23 7.29 -20.94 -0.35
C ASP A 23 7.76 -19.48 -0.05
N PRO A 24 8.34 -19.21 1.14
CA PRO A 24 8.77 -17.86 1.51
C PRO A 24 9.71 -17.21 0.50
N ALA A 25 10.56 -17.97 -0.18
CA ALA A 25 11.48 -17.45 -1.19
C ALA A 25 10.74 -17.07 -2.49
N GLU A 26 9.68 -17.78 -2.83
CA GLU A 26 8.82 -17.45 -3.98
C GLU A 26 7.99 -16.19 -3.68
N HIS A 27 7.44 -16.10 -2.47
CA HIS A 27 6.72 -14.93 -2.01
C HIS A 27 7.62 -13.68 -2.04
N ASP A 28 8.82 -13.75 -1.47
CA ASP A 28 9.81 -12.66 -1.51
C ASP A 28 10.21 -12.29 -2.96
N ARG A 29 10.28 -13.27 -3.88
CA ARG A 29 10.53 -13.01 -5.30
C ARG A 29 9.39 -12.27 -5.98
N ALA A 30 8.14 -12.64 -5.69
CA ALA A 30 6.94 -11.98 -6.21
C ALA A 30 6.87 -10.52 -5.73
N LEU A 31 7.07 -10.28 -4.44
CA LEU A 31 7.12 -8.93 -3.86
C LEU A 31 8.26 -8.08 -4.46
N ARG A 32 9.43 -8.67 -4.75
CA ARG A 32 10.49 -7.96 -5.48
C ARG A 32 10.08 -7.56 -6.91
N GLY A 33 9.25 -8.37 -7.56
CA GLY A 33 8.68 -8.04 -8.87
C GLY A 33 7.78 -6.82 -8.80
N LEU A 34 6.84 -6.78 -7.85
CA LEU A 34 5.97 -5.64 -7.59
C LEU A 34 6.74 -4.35 -7.27
N ARG A 35 7.79 -4.45 -6.46
CA ARG A 35 8.65 -3.32 -6.16
C ARG A 35 9.25 -2.68 -7.42
N ARG A 36 9.65 -3.50 -8.42
CA ARG A 36 10.14 -2.98 -9.71
C ARG A 36 9.04 -2.27 -10.47
N ILE A 37 7.83 -2.81 -10.51
CA ILE A 37 6.67 -2.21 -11.15
C ILE A 37 6.34 -0.85 -10.48
N ASN A 38 6.30 -0.81 -9.15
CA ASN A 38 6.07 0.43 -8.38
C ASN A 38 7.14 1.50 -8.65
N ALA A 39 8.40 1.10 -8.79
CA ALA A 39 9.49 2.02 -9.12
C ALA A 39 9.35 2.59 -10.54
N ILE A 40 8.93 1.78 -11.52
CA ILE A 40 8.76 2.18 -12.92
C ILE A 40 7.51 3.05 -13.11
N SER A 41 6.40 2.72 -12.43
CA SER A 41 5.12 3.42 -12.56
C SER A 41 5.11 4.84 -11.99
N ARG A 42 6.20 5.27 -11.32
CA ARG A 42 6.30 6.57 -10.63
C ARG A 42 5.16 6.82 -9.64
N CYS A 43 4.60 5.74 -9.07
CA CYS A 43 3.50 5.81 -8.12
C CYS A 43 3.86 6.70 -6.91
N VAL A 44 5.04 6.51 -6.32
CA VAL A 44 5.49 7.27 -5.14
C VAL A 44 5.57 8.78 -5.38
N PRO A 45 6.16 9.30 -6.48
CA PRO A 45 6.15 10.75 -6.74
C PRO A 45 4.75 11.34 -6.88
N GLY A 46 3.84 10.65 -7.55
CA GLY A 46 2.45 11.10 -7.71
C GLY A 46 1.72 11.13 -6.37
N LEU A 47 1.78 10.03 -5.62
CA LEU A 47 1.18 9.92 -4.29
C LEU A 47 1.75 10.99 -3.34
N PHE A 48 3.07 11.21 -3.34
CA PHE A 48 3.71 12.23 -2.53
C PHE A 48 3.14 13.64 -2.79
N GLN A 49 2.88 14.00 -4.05
CA GLN A 49 2.30 15.31 -4.39
C GLN A 49 0.91 15.48 -3.78
N HIS A 50 0.06 14.45 -3.83
CA HIS A 50 -1.27 14.48 -3.22
C HIS A 50 -1.20 14.57 -1.69
N LEU A 51 -0.37 13.75 -1.06
CA LEU A 51 -0.15 13.79 0.39
C LEU A 51 0.38 15.16 0.85
N GLN A 52 1.30 15.75 0.07
CA GLN A 52 1.82 17.08 0.37
C GLN A 52 0.75 18.16 0.24
N ALA A 53 -0.21 18.03 -0.68
CA ALA A 53 -1.32 18.98 -0.78
C ALA A 53 -2.21 18.92 0.48
N VAL A 54 -2.57 17.70 0.93
CA VAL A 54 -3.34 17.51 2.18
C VAL A 54 -2.57 18.05 3.39
N ALA A 55 -1.28 17.73 3.50
CA ALA A 55 -0.46 18.19 4.63
C ALA A 55 -0.37 19.71 4.75
N ARG A 56 -0.44 20.45 3.64
CA ARG A 56 -0.41 21.93 3.66
C ARG A 56 -1.64 22.56 4.33
N GLU A 57 -2.76 21.85 4.33
CA GLU A 57 -4.01 22.27 4.95
C GLU A 57 -4.08 21.89 6.44
N ALA A 58 -3.20 20.98 6.87
CA ALA A 58 -3.15 20.50 8.25
C ALA A 58 -2.30 21.41 9.15
N PRO A 59 -2.67 21.58 10.43
CA PRO A 59 -1.90 22.37 11.40
C PRO A 59 -0.45 21.86 11.52
N GLY A 60 0.52 22.75 11.31
CA GLY A 60 1.95 22.41 11.41
C GLY A 60 2.44 21.45 10.32
N ASN A 61 1.72 21.31 9.20
CA ASN A 61 2.01 20.39 8.11
C ASN A 61 2.18 18.93 8.59
N ARG A 62 1.46 18.55 9.65
CA ARG A 62 1.43 17.18 10.14
C ARG A 62 0.58 16.33 9.21
N LEU A 63 0.93 15.06 9.10
CA LEU A 63 0.14 14.09 8.36
C LEU A 63 0.30 12.70 8.97
N SER A 64 -0.82 12.05 9.27
CA SER A 64 -0.89 10.63 9.62
C SER A 64 -1.42 9.84 8.41
N VAL A 65 -0.69 8.83 7.99
CA VAL A 65 -0.95 8.12 6.73
C VAL A 65 -0.97 6.63 6.99
N LEU A 66 -1.97 5.93 6.46
CA LEU A 66 -2.06 4.48 6.46
C LEU A 66 -2.01 3.92 5.03
N GLU A 67 -1.10 2.99 4.77
CA GLU A 67 -1.11 2.13 3.58
C GLU A 67 -1.84 0.82 3.88
N LEU A 68 -2.89 0.52 3.13
CA LEU A 68 -3.60 -0.77 3.19
C LEU A 68 -3.01 -1.74 2.17
N ALA A 69 -2.98 -3.03 2.53
CA ALA A 69 -2.45 -4.11 1.69
C ALA A 69 -1.04 -3.80 1.17
N CYS A 70 -0.13 -3.48 2.10
CA CYS A 70 1.18 -2.91 1.79
C CYS A 70 2.19 -3.91 1.20
N GLY A 71 1.92 -5.22 1.27
CA GLY A 71 2.87 -6.25 0.83
C GLY A 71 4.24 -6.10 1.51
N GLY A 72 5.28 -5.80 0.73
CA GLY A 72 6.64 -5.52 1.24
C GLY A 72 6.85 -4.12 1.81
N ALA A 73 5.83 -3.27 1.89
CA ALA A 73 5.81 -1.88 2.35
C ALA A 73 6.75 -0.94 1.55
N ASP A 74 7.01 -1.24 0.29
CA ASP A 74 7.98 -0.47 -0.51
C ASP A 74 7.54 0.98 -0.72
N THR A 75 6.23 1.21 -0.90
CA THR A 75 5.65 2.56 -1.09
C THR A 75 5.72 3.36 0.20
N ALA A 76 5.27 2.80 1.34
CA ALA A 76 5.35 3.44 2.64
C ALA A 76 6.80 3.80 3.01
N ILE A 77 7.74 2.86 2.82
CA ILE A 77 9.18 3.08 3.08
C ILE A 77 9.73 4.22 2.22
N ALA A 78 9.38 4.25 0.93
CA ALA A 78 9.84 5.30 0.03
C ALA A 78 9.27 6.67 0.42
N LEU A 79 7.98 6.75 0.80
CA LEU A 79 7.35 7.96 1.33
C LEU A 79 8.01 8.43 2.63
N ALA A 80 8.26 7.52 3.58
CA ALA A 80 8.96 7.83 4.83
C ALA A 80 10.36 8.39 4.58
N ALA A 81 11.10 7.82 3.62
CA ALA A 81 12.42 8.33 3.23
C ALA A 81 12.34 9.75 2.65
N ILE A 82 11.31 10.06 1.85
CA ILE A 82 11.09 11.41 1.33
C ILE A 82 10.74 12.37 2.47
N ALA A 83 9.80 11.98 3.35
CA ALA A 83 9.39 12.79 4.50
C ALA A 83 10.57 13.12 5.40
N LYS A 84 11.39 12.11 5.77
CA LYS A 84 12.61 12.28 6.55
C LYS A 84 13.60 13.25 5.90
N ARG A 85 13.90 13.07 4.61
CA ARG A 85 14.83 13.92 3.86
C ARG A 85 14.34 15.38 3.77
N ARG A 86 13.03 15.57 3.67
CA ARG A 86 12.39 16.90 3.62
C ARG A 86 12.04 17.47 4.99
N LYS A 87 12.34 16.76 6.07
CA LYS A 87 12.01 17.13 7.46
C LYS A 87 10.52 17.40 7.67
N LEU A 88 9.67 16.59 7.03
CA LEU A 88 8.23 16.65 7.19
C LEU A 88 7.80 15.91 8.46
N ASN A 89 6.79 16.45 9.16
CA ASN A 89 6.22 15.82 10.35
C ASN A 89 5.12 14.82 9.97
N TRP A 90 5.52 13.74 9.27
CA TRP A 90 4.60 12.70 8.80
C TRP A 90 4.80 11.41 9.60
N THR A 91 3.69 10.82 10.05
CA THR A 91 3.65 9.47 10.61
C THR A 91 3.09 8.54 9.55
N ILE A 92 3.78 7.45 9.24
CA ILE A 92 3.37 6.52 8.21
C ILE A 92 3.28 5.14 8.82
N GLN A 93 2.10 4.55 8.71
CA GLN A 93 1.82 3.17 9.09
C GLN A 93 1.42 2.37 7.85
N ALA A 94 1.57 1.05 7.92
CA ALA A 94 1.16 0.18 6.84
C ALA A 94 0.70 -1.17 7.37
N CYS A 95 -0.33 -1.74 6.75
CA CYS A 95 -0.86 -3.04 7.13
C CYS A 95 -1.03 -3.97 5.91
N ASP A 96 -1.02 -5.26 6.21
CA ASP A 96 -1.35 -6.31 5.26
C ASP A 96 -2.05 -7.44 6.00
N LEU A 97 -2.97 -8.13 5.32
CA LEU A 97 -3.67 -9.29 5.87
C LEU A 97 -2.72 -10.48 6.07
N ASN A 98 -1.70 -10.59 5.21
CA ASN A 98 -0.77 -11.71 5.23
C ASN A 98 0.39 -11.45 6.22
N PRO A 99 0.49 -12.25 7.32
CA PRO A 99 1.57 -12.11 8.30
C PRO A 99 2.98 -12.28 7.69
N GLU A 100 3.12 -13.11 6.64
CA GLU A 100 4.40 -13.30 5.96
C GLU A 100 4.81 -12.05 5.16
N ALA A 101 3.85 -11.37 4.52
CA ALA A 101 4.10 -10.08 3.88
C ALA A 101 4.60 -9.06 4.92
N ILE A 102 3.96 -8.98 6.10
CA ILE A 102 4.40 -8.11 7.19
C ILE A 102 5.79 -8.52 7.72
N HIS A 103 6.10 -9.81 7.79
CA HIS A 103 7.45 -10.26 8.14
C HIS A 103 8.49 -9.75 7.13
N ILE A 104 8.21 -9.84 5.84
CA ILE A 104 9.07 -9.30 4.78
C ILE A 104 9.18 -7.78 4.87
N ALA A 105 8.04 -7.08 5.08
CA ALA A 105 8.00 -5.63 5.26
C ALA A 105 8.88 -5.16 6.42
N ARG A 106 8.82 -5.84 7.59
CA ARG A 106 9.68 -5.54 8.74
C ARG A 106 11.15 -5.66 8.42
N ARG A 107 11.57 -6.70 7.69
CA ARG A 107 12.96 -6.82 7.19
C ARG A 107 13.35 -5.67 6.27
N ASN A 108 12.44 -5.22 5.41
CA ASN A 108 12.66 -4.09 4.51
C ASN A 108 12.81 -2.77 5.28
N VAL A 109 11.93 -2.52 6.28
CA VAL A 109 11.99 -1.35 7.17
C VAL A 109 13.33 -1.29 7.90
N LEU A 110 13.75 -2.40 8.51
CA LEU A 110 15.05 -2.49 9.21
C LEU A 110 16.21 -2.22 8.26
N ARG A 111 16.22 -2.85 7.08
CA ARG A 111 17.28 -2.74 6.09
C ARG A 111 17.44 -1.32 5.55
N GLN A 112 16.35 -0.55 5.47
CA GLN A 112 16.35 0.81 4.96
C GLN A 112 16.36 1.88 6.07
N ASN A 113 16.47 1.47 7.33
CA ASN A 113 16.40 2.35 8.50
C ASN A 113 15.21 3.32 8.42
N SER A 114 14.03 2.74 8.08
CA SER A 114 12.79 3.47 7.92
C SER A 114 12.00 3.55 9.24
N SER A 115 11.17 4.56 9.36
CA SER A 115 10.29 4.82 10.52
C SER A 115 8.83 4.39 10.26
N VAL A 116 8.59 3.46 9.35
CA VAL A 116 7.24 2.94 9.08
C VAL A 116 6.86 1.93 10.15
N ASP A 117 5.70 2.12 10.78
CA ASP A 117 5.10 1.15 11.69
C ASP A 117 4.26 0.14 10.91
N LEU A 118 4.35 -1.16 11.31
CA LEU A 118 3.78 -2.26 10.55
C LEU A 118 2.92 -3.16 11.45
N PHE A 119 1.72 -3.49 11.00
CA PHE A 119 0.83 -4.41 11.69
C PHE A 119 0.05 -5.31 10.72
N VAL A 120 -0.50 -6.41 11.25
CA VAL A 120 -1.38 -7.31 10.47
C VAL A 120 -2.81 -6.82 10.63
N ALA A 121 -3.49 -6.55 9.51
CA ALA A 121 -4.91 -6.19 9.49
C ALA A 121 -5.54 -6.47 8.14
N ASP A 122 -6.86 -6.68 8.14
CA ASP A 122 -7.66 -6.73 6.93
C ASP A 122 -7.91 -5.29 6.43
N ALA A 123 -7.63 -5.03 5.16
CA ALA A 123 -7.89 -3.73 4.54
C ALA A 123 -9.39 -3.36 4.53
N LEU A 124 -10.28 -4.36 4.57
CA LEU A 124 -11.73 -4.17 4.62
C LEU A 124 -12.28 -4.01 6.04
N ASP A 125 -11.46 -4.28 7.06
CA ASP A 125 -11.80 -4.15 8.48
C ASP A 125 -10.57 -3.66 9.28
N PRO A 126 -10.04 -2.47 8.93
CA PRO A 126 -8.89 -1.91 9.64
C PRO A 126 -9.26 -1.57 11.09
N PRO A 127 -8.31 -1.68 12.04
CA PRO A 127 -8.60 -1.38 13.44
C PRO A 127 -9.06 0.08 13.61
N GLU A 128 -10.22 0.29 14.24
CA GLU A 128 -10.82 1.61 14.49
C GLU A 128 -10.08 2.44 15.55
N THR A 129 -8.94 1.96 16.05
CA THR A 129 -8.24 2.56 17.20
C THR A 129 -7.48 3.84 16.87
N GLU A 130 -7.24 4.12 15.60
CA GLU A 130 -6.49 5.29 15.15
C GLU A 130 -7.22 6.03 14.03
N ILE A 131 -7.13 7.35 14.05
CA ILE A 131 -7.64 8.21 12.97
C ILE A 131 -6.46 8.62 12.10
N PHE A 132 -6.57 8.39 10.81
CA PHE A 132 -5.59 8.79 9.81
C PHE A 132 -6.11 9.97 8.99
N ASP A 133 -5.22 10.91 8.66
CA ASP A 133 -5.56 12.02 7.75
C ASP A 133 -5.72 11.52 6.32
N VAL A 134 -4.96 10.48 5.93
CA VAL A 134 -5.05 9.83 4.63
C VAL A 134 -4.88 8.33 4.76
N VAL A 135 -5.78 7.61 4.12
CA VAL A 135 -5.67 6.15 3.89
C VAL A 135 -5.52 5.92 2.39
N TYR A 136 -4.61 5.07 2.00
CA TYR A 136 -4.41 4.72 0.59
C TYR A 136 -4.06 3.25 0.42
N CYS A 137 -4.23 2.75 -0.78
CA CYS A 137 -3.70 1.45 -1.20
C CYS A 137 -3.07 1.58 -2.60
N THR A 138 -2.12 0.71 -2.90
CA THR A 138 -1.51 0.64 -4.22
C THR A 138 -1.59 -0.78 -4.77
N LEU A 139 -1.99 -0.93 -6.04
CA LEU A 139 -2.10 -2.22 -6.74
C LEU A 139 -2.97 -3.27 -5.99
N PHE A 140 -3.97 -2.83 -5.23
CA PHE A 140 -4.79 -3.70 -4.39
C PHE A 140 -6.23 -3.85 -4.89
N VAL A 141 -6.86 -2.77 -5.34
CA VAL A 141 -8.31 -2.75 -5.66
C VAL A 141 -8.68 -3.81 -6.71
N HIS A 142 -7.75 -4.23 -7.55
CA HIS A 142 -8.00 -5.26 -8.56
C HIS A 142 -8.21 -6.67 -7.96
N HIS A 143 -7.85 -6.89 -6.70
CA HIS A 143 -8.13 -8.13 -5.95
C HIS A 143 -9.54 -8.17 -5.36
N LEU A 144 -10.25 -7.04 -5.30
CA LEU A 144 -11.54 -6.92 -4.64
C LEU A 144 -12.71 -7.16 -5.59
N ASP A 145 -13.81 -7.71 -5.06
CA ASP A 145 -15.10 -7.70 -5.73
C ASP A 145 -15.71 -6.29 -5.70
N PRO A 146 -16.63 -5.94 -6.61
CA PRO A 146 -17.26 -4.62 -6.61
C PRO A 146 -17.90 -4.24 -5.27
N ALA A 147 -18.47 -5.20 -4.54
CA ALA A 147 -19.05 -4.96 -3.22
C ALA A 147 -17.96 -4.61 -2.19
N ASP A 148 -16.82 -5.28 -2.25
CA ASP A 148 -15.69 -5.01 -1.34
C ASP A 148 -14.98 -3.70 -1.69
N VAL A 149 -14.94 -3.30 -2.97
CA VAL A 149 -14.46 -1.96 -3.35
C VAL A 149 -15.31 -0.87 -2.70
N VAL A 150 -16.66 -1.06 -2.68
CA VAL A 150 -17.57 -0.10 -2.02
C VAL A 150 -17.36 -0.09 -0.49
N ARG A 151 -17.02 -1.22 0.12
CA ARG A 151 -16.71 -1.28 1.57
C ARG A 151 -15.37 -0.62 1.92
N LEU A 152 -14.42 -0.68 1.01
CA LEU A 152 -13.10 -0.07 1.19
C LEU A 152 -13.15 1.46 1.16
N LEU A 153 -14.08 2.04 0.38
CA LEU A 153 -14.26 3.48 0.17
C LEU A 153 -15.21 4.13 1.17
#